data_3cc1a376e82593cc945f7f3366c7f122
#
_entry.id   3cc1a376e82593cc945f7f3366c7f122
#
_cell.length_a   1.000
_cell.length_b   1.000
_cell.length_c   1.000
_cell.angle_alpha   90.00
_cell.angle_beta   90.00
_cell.angle_gamma   90.00
#
_symmetry.space_group_name_H-M   'P 1'
#
loop_
_entity.id
_entity.type
_entity.pdbx_description
1 polymer ?
#
loop_
_entity_poly.entity_id
_entity_poly.type
_entity_poly.pdbx_seq_one_letter_code
_entity_poly.pdbx_strand_id
1 'polypeptide(L)'
;MYTHLVLWKLKDQADGKNRAELAEEIKRRLDALPAIIKEAKQYDVGINIGNYGASFYDVGLISVFENEEDFKKYCQYPQHDEVVAYIQSVTTDEQIVDF
;
A
#
# COMPACT_ATOMS: atom_id res chain seq x y z
N MET A 1 6.20 15.35 -11.56
CA MET A 1 5.55 14.56 -10.50
C MET A 1 6.13 13.16 -10.46
N TYR A 2 6.16 12.57 -9.30
CA TYR A 2 6.63 11.19 -9.10
C TYR A 2 5.47 10.35 -8.61
N THR A 3 5.10 9.32 -9.37
CA THR A 3 3.97 8.44 -9.03
C THR A 3 4.49 7.08 -8.62
N HIS A 4 4.05 6.61 -7.47
CA HIS A 4 4.41 5.30 -6.91
C HIS A 4 3.14 4.44 -6.88
N LEU A 5 3.12 3.38 -7.69
CA LEU A 5 1.98 2.47 -7.80
C LEU A 5 2.38 1.10 -7.28
N VAL A 6 1.65 0.58 -6.31
CA VAL A 6 1.93 -0.71 -5.68
C VAL A 6 0.68 -1.57 -5.65
N LEU A 7 0.86 -2.86 -5.93
CA LEU A 7 -0.19 -3.88 -5.83
C LEU A 7 0.30 -4.98 -4.90
N TRP A 8 -0.59 -5.45 -4.02
CA TRP A 8 -0.27 -6.51 -3.06
C TRP A 8 -1.24 -7.67 -3.17
N LYS A 9 -0.69 -8.87 -3.14
CA LYS A 9 -1.47 -10.10 -3.01
C LYS A 9 -1.31 -10.63 -1.59
N LEU A 10 -2.42 -10.92 -0.93
CA LEU A 10 -2.43 -11.27 0.48
C LEU A 10 -2.40 -12.77 0.70
N LYS A 11 -1.92 -13.17 1.87
CA LYS A 11 -2.08 -14.55 2.35
C LYS A 11 -3.55 -14.82 2.63
N ASP A 12 -3.95 -16.09 2.58
CA ASP A 12 -5.32 -16.48 2.92
C ASP A 12 -5.63 -16.25 4.39
N GLN A 13 -4.63 -16.46 5.25
CA GLN A 13 -4.72 -16.23 6.69
C GLN A 13 -3.37 -15.77 7.23
N ALA A 14 -3.38 -14.75 8.07
CA ALA A 14 -2.23 -14.24 8.79
C ALA A 14 -2.72 -13.31 9.90
N ASP A 15 -1.94 -13.13 10.94
CA ASP A 15 -2.24 -12.18 12.02
C ASP A 15 -3.66 -12.42 12.61
N GLY A 16 -4.11 -13.68 12.65
CA GLY A 16 -5.45 -14.02 13.15
C GLY A 16 -6.59 -13.52 12.26
N LYS A 17 -6.32 -13.16 11.01
CA LYS A 17 -7.28 -12.56 10.07
C LYS A 17 -7.37 -13.35 8.78
N ASN A 18 -8.53 -13.33 8.16
CA ASN A 18 -8.71 -13.84 6.81
C ASN A 18 -8.28 -12.77 5.79
N ARG A 19 -8.31 -13.11 4.50
CA ARG A 19 -7.84 -12.21 3.43
C ARG A 19 -8.60 -10.88 3.42
N ALA A 20 -9.92 -10.89 3.58
CA ALA A 20 -10.73 -9.67 3.59
C ALA A 20 -10.39 -8.78 4.78
N GLU A 21 -10.19 -9.37 5.94
CA GLU A 21 -9.81 -8.64 7.15
C GLU A 21 -8.39 -8.07 7.03
N LEU A 22 -7.47 -8.82 6.39
CA LEU A 22 -6.12 -8.32 6.13
C LEU A 22 -6.14 -7.11 5.20
N ALA A 23 -6.97 -7.15 4.15
CA ALA A 23 -7.10 -6.02 3.22
C ALA A 23 -7.57 -4.75 3.95
N GLU A 24 -8.57 -4.89 4.82
CA GLU A 24 -9.07 -3.77 5.63
C GLU A 24 -8.00 -3.23 6.58
N GLU A 25 -7.24 -4.11 7.21
CA GLU A 25 -6.18 -3.70 8.13
C GLU A 25 -5.06 -2.95 7.40
N ILE A 26 -4.64 -3.44 6.23
CA ILE A 26 -3.63 -2.76 5.40
C ILE A 26 -4.13 -1.38 4.98
N LYS A 27 -5.38 -1.30 4.51
CA LYS A 27 -5.96 -0.02 4.09
C LYS A 27 -5.98 0.97 5.27
N ARG A 28 -6.40 0.52 6.44
CA ARG A 28 -6.45 1.38 7.63
C ARG A 28 -5.06 1.94 7.98
N ARG A 29 -4.03 1.08 7.95
CA ARG A 29 -2.66 1.50 8.27
C ARG A 29 -2.10 2.46 7.23
N LEU A 30 -2.33 2.19 5.94
CA LEU A 30 -1.87 3.06 4.87
C LEU A 30 -2.60 4.41 4.90
N ASP A 31 -3.91 4.40 5.09
CA ASP A 31 -4.74 5.62 5.13
C ASP A 31 -4.32 6.57 6.25
N ALA A 32 -3.68 6.07 7.30
CA ALA A 32 -3.21 6.89 8.40
C ALA A 32 -1.92 7.67 8.07
N LEU A 33 -1.17 7.26 7.05
CA LEU A 33 0.13 7.86 6.74
C LEU A 33 0.07 9.30 6.23
N PRO A 34 -0.89 9.70 5.37
CA PRO A 34 -0.92 11.08 4.87
C PRO A 34 -1.05 12.15 5.95
N ALA A 35 -1.63 11.83 7.08
CA ALA A 35 -1.73 12.78 8.21
C ALA A 35 -0.35 13.07 8.84
N ILE A 36 0.59 12.14 8.66
CA ILE A 36 1.95 12.23 9.23
C ILE A 36 2.94 12.67 8.16
N ILE A 37 2.83 12.10 6.95
CA ILE A 37 3.79 12.29 5.87
C ILE A 37 3.24 13.33 4.89
N LYS A 38 3.72 14.56 5.01
CA LYS A 38 3.18 15.72 4.28
C LYS A 38 3.64 15.78 2.83
N GLU A 39 4.66 15.02 2.46
CA GLU A 39 5.21 15.03 1.10
C GLU A 39 4.26 14.41 0.07
N ALA A 40 3.33 13.56 0.49
CA ALA A 40 2.38 12.93 -0.43
C ALA A 40 1.33 13.95 -0.90
N LYS A 41 1.27 14.17 -2.21
CA LYS A 41 0.28 15.08 -2.85
C LYS A 41 -1.05 14.36 -3.07
N GLN A 42 -0.98 13.07 -3.36
CA GLN A 42 -2.15 12.21 -3.57
C GLN A 42 -1.82 10.87 -2.95
N TYR A 43 -2.80 10.25 -2.30
CA TYR A 43 -2.58 9.00 -1.59
C TYR A 43 -3.89 8.22 -1.55
N ASP A 44 -4.06 7.27 -2.48
CA ASP A 44 -5.29 6.52 -2.62
C ASP A 44 -5.03 5.03 -2.42
N VAL A 45 -5.71 4.43 -1.47
CA VAL A 45 -5.63 3.00 -1.19
C VAL A 45 -6.97 2.36 -1.55
N GLY A 46 -6.93 1.32 -2.38
CA GLY A 46 -8.13 0.60 -2.80
C GLY A 46 -8.04 -0.88 -2.50
N ILE A 47 -9.18 -1.45 -2.16
CA ILE A 47 -9.35 -2.89 -2.01
C ILE A 47 -10.03 -3.40 -3.28
N ASN A 48 -9.57 -4.52 -3.83
CA ASN A 48 -10.11 -5.07 -5.05
C ASN A 48 -11.62 -5.34 -4.95
N ILE A 49 -12.36 -4.88 -5.96
CA ILE A 49 -13.79 -5.17 -6.11
C ILE A 49 -14.07 -5.92 -7.42
N GLY A 50 -13.04 -6.17 -8.24
CA GLY A 50 -13.19 -6.86 -9.51
C GLY A 50 -13.42 -8.36 -9.30
N ASN A 51 -14.28 -8.94 -10.15
CA ASN A 51 -14.61 -10.36 -10.08
C ASN A 51 -14.83 -11.00 -11.48
N TYR A 52 -14.36 -10.33 -12.54
CA TYR A 52 -14.44 -10.88 -13.89
C TYR A 52 -13.21 -11.74 -14.19
N GLY A 53 -13.13 -12.35 -15.39
CA GLY A 53 -12.07 -13.29 -15.75
C GLY A 53 -10.69 -12.67 -15.90
N ALA A 54 -10.04 -12.31 -14.79
CA ALA A 54 -8.69 -11.77 -14.75
C ALA A 54 -8.01 -12.19 -13.45
N SER A 55 -6.68 -12.01 -13.40
CA SER A 55 -5.93 -12.20 -12.16
C SER A 55 -5.89 -10.90 -11.38
N PHE A 56 -6.43 -10.91 -10.17
CA PHE A 56 -6.50 -9.71 -9.34
C PHE A 56 -5.51 -9.75 -8.18
N TYR A 57 -4.95 -8.60 -7.86
CA TYR A 57 -4.32 -8.35 -6.58
C TYR A 57 -5.37 -7.86 -5.60
N ASP A 58 -5.08 -7.90 -4.31
CA ASP A 58 -6.08 -7.65 -3.28
C ASP A 58 -6.17 -6.19 -2.85
N VAL A 59 -5.02 -5.49 -2.81
CA VAL A 59 -4.92 -4.10 -2.38
C VAL A 59 -4.01 -3.35 -3.33
N GLY A 60 -4.38 -2.12 -3.66
CA GLY A 60 -3.55 -1.23 -4.48
C GLY A 60 -3.36 0.12 -3.80
N LEU A 61 -2.22 0.75 -4.06
CA LEU A 61 -1.88 2.08 -3.60
C LEU A 61 -1.39 2.91 -4.77
N ILE A 62 -1.97 4.11 -4.92
CA ILE A 62 -1.42 5.14 -5.81
C ILE A 62 -1.01 6.30 -4.92
N SER A 63 0.27 6.66 -4.95
CA SER A 63 0.77 7.82 -4.24
C SER A 63 1.57 8.71 -5.19
N VAL A 64 1.39 10.02 -5.05
CA VAL A 64 2.00 11.01 -5.93
C VAL A 64 2.77 12.02 -5.10
N PHE A 65 3.98 12.32 -5.55
CA PHE A 65 4.90 13.25 -4.88
C PHE A 65 5.35 14.32 -5.88
N GLU A 66 5.77 15.46 -5.38
CA GLU A 66 6.25 16.56 -6.23
C GLU A 66 7.45 16.12 -7.09
N ASN A 67 8.35 15.33 -6.49
CA ASN A 67 9.59 14.87 -7.13
C ASN A 67 10.09 13.61 -6.41
N GLU A 68 11.17 13.04 -6.95
CA GLU A 68 11.79 11.83 -6.38
C GLU A 68 12.33 12.08 -4.96
N GLU A 69 12.81 13.27 -4.69
CA GLU A 69 13.35 13.63 -3.37
C GLU A 69 12.27 13.50 -2.29
N ASP A 70 11.07 14.00 -2.57
CA ASP A 70 9.95 13.91 -1.64
C ASP A 70 9.49 12.47 -1.47
N PHE A 71 9.51 11.67 -2.53
CA PHE A 71 9.24 10.24 -2.42
C PHE A 71 10.25 9.56 -1.50
N LYS A 72 11.54 9.88 -1.63
CA LYS A 72 12.58 9.32 -0.75
C LYS A 72 12.38 9.73 0.70
N LYS A 73 11.93 10.96 0.96
CA LYS A 73 11.59 11.40 2.32
C LYS A 73 10.45 10.56 2.89
N TYR A 74 9.42 10.29 2.09
CA TYR A 74 8.32 9.41 2.47
C TYR A 74 8.84 8.04 2.91
N CYS A 75 9.77 7.47 2.17
CA CYS A 75 10.33 6.15 2.48
C CYS A 75 11.19 6.15 3.76
N GLN A 76 11.61 7.30 4.24
CA GLN A 76 12.48 7.43 5.42
C GLN A 76 11.71 7.61 6.73
N TYR A 77 10.40 7.86 6.69
CA TYR A 77 9.60 7.99 7.90
C TYR A 77 9.54 6.65 8.64
N PRO A 78 9.79 6.63 9.96
CA PRO A 78 9.63 5.39 10.74
C PRO A 78 8.24 4.78 10.63
N GLN A 79 7.21 5.62 10.55
CA GLN A 79 5.82 5.17 10.39
C GLN A 79 5.62 4.42 9.09
N HIS A 80 6.28 4.84 8.00
CA HIS A 80 6.27 4.14 6.73
C HIS A 80 6.90 2.76 6.88
N ASP A 81 8.06 2.68 7.52
CA ASP A 81 8.76 1.41 7.73
C ASP A 81 7.92 0.41 8.53
N GLU A 82 7.21 0.89 9.55
CA GLU A 82 6.33 0.04 10.36
C GLU A 82 5.20 -0.56 9.53
N VAL A 83 4.58 0.25 8.68
CA VAL A 83 3.49 -0.20 7.80
C VAL A 83 4.01 -1.18 6.76
N VAL A 84 5.16 -0.89 6.14
CA VAL A 84 5.79 -1.79 5.17
C VAL A 84 6.11 -3.14 5.80
N ALA A 85 6.68 -3.15 7.00
CA ALA A 85 7.00 -4.39 7.71
C ALA A 85 5.74 -5.23 7.96
N TYR A 86 4.65 -4.60 8.36
CA TYR A 86 3.38 -5.30 8.54
C TYR A 86 2.89 -5.91 7.22
N ILE A 87 2.84 -5.09 6.16
CA ILE A 87 2.36 -5.54 4.84
C ILE A 87 3.18 -6.73 4.35
N GLN A 88 4.51 -6.66 4.46
CA GLN A 88 5.38 -7.74 4.03
C GLN A 88 5.13 -9.04 4.81
N SER A 89 4.71 -8.94 6.06
CA SER A 89 4.44 -10.12 6.89
C SER A 89 3.15 -10.86 6.49
N VAL A 90 2.24 -10.21 5.76
CA VAL A 90 0.92 -10.76 5.44
C VAL A 90 0.67 -10.90 3.93
N THR A 91 1.67 -10.63 3.09
CA THR A 91 1.53 -10.69 1.62
C THR A 91 2.33 -11.84 1.03
N THR A 92 1.88 -12.30 -0.15
CA THR A 92 2.56 -13.35 -0.92
C THR A 92 3.24 -12.79 -2.15
N ASP A 93 2.83 -11.62 -2.63
CA ASP A 93 3.41 -10.99 -3.82
C ASP A 93 3.18 -9.48 -3.79
N GLU A 94 4.12 -8.76 -4.39
CA GLU A 94 4.10 -7.31 -4.48
C GLU A 94 4.59 -6.90 -5.86
N GLN A 95 3.87 -5.99 -6.52
CA GLN A 95 4.29 -5.44 -7.80
C GLN A 95 4.32 -3.92 -7.70
N ILE A 96 5.38 -3.32 -8.22
CA ILE A 96 5.61 -1.88 -8.11
C ILE A 96 5.99 -1.31 -9.48
N VAL A 97 5.43 -0.15 -9.80
CA VAL A 97 5.94 0.68 -10.89
C VAL A 97 5.93 2.13 -10.42
N ASP A 98 7.03 2.81 -10.65
CA ASP A 98 7.19 4.23 -10.38
C ASP A 98 7.36 4.97 -11.70
N PHE A 99 6.66 6.09 -11.85
CA PHE A 99 6.75 6.86 -13.10
C PHE A 99 6.41 8.33 -12.92
#